data_26ece756e1e5691d29b4b2b5e1e589a1
#
_entry.id   26ece756e1e5691d29b4b2b5e1e589a1
#
_cell.length_a   1.000
_cell.length_b   1.000
_cell.length_c   1.000
_cell.angle_alpha   90.00
_cell.angle_beta   90.00
_cell.angle_gamma   90.00
#
_symmetry.space_group_name_H-M   'P 1'
#
loop_
_entity.id
_entity.type
_entity.pdbx_description
1 polymer ?
#
loop_
_entity_poly.entity_id
_entity_poly.type
_entity_poly.pdbx_seq_one_letter_code
_entity_poly.pdbx_strand_id
1 'polypeptide(L)'
;MGGLASDPADAGDARAGRQKLTTCQGCHGLDGLSKNPEAPNLAGQVESYLVKSLTEYRSGERKNESMNIVAKDLSDEDIADVAAYYASIQVDVLPP
;
A
#
# COMPACT_ATOMS: atom_id res chain seq x y z
N MET A 1 -28.87 4.96 -3.88
CA MET A 1 -28.32 4.69 -3.75
C MET A 1 -27.33 4.99 -3.49
N GLY A 2 -27.12 5.12 -3.71
CA GLY A 2 -26.03 5.27 -3.93
C GLY A 2 -25.23 5.39 -2.90
N GLY A 3 -24.91 6.02 -2.64
CA GLY A 3 -23.91 6.25 -1.84
C GLY A 3 -23.70 5.33 -0.88
N LEU A 4 -24.33 4.44 -0.89
CA LEU A 4 -24.16 3.61 0.04
C LEU A 4 -22.94 3.01 0.02
N ALA A 5 -22.67 2.25 -0.69
CA ALA A 5 -21.45 1.51 -0.72
C ALA A 5 -20.33 2.43 -1.02
N SER A 6 -19.15 2.04 -0.74
CA SER A 6 -17.98 2.75 -1.13
C SER A 6 -18.00 2.98 -2.60
N ASP A 7 -17.69 4.15 -3.01
CA ASP A 7 -17.49 4.48 -4.39
C ASP A 7 -16.35 3.61 -4.91
N PRO A 8 -16.47 2.99 -6.07
CA PRO A 8 -15.34 2.24 -6.64
C PRO A 8 -14.05 3.04 -6.70
N ALA A 9 -14.14 4.36 -6.77
CA ALA A 9 -12.95 5.19 -6.75
C ALA A 9 -12.30 5.23 -5.38
N ASP A 10 -13.08 4.99 -4.32
CA ASP A 10 -12.54 4.98 -2.96
C ASP A 10 -12.03 3.61 -2.55
N ALA A 11 -12.58 2.59 -3.15
CA ALA A 11 -12.14 1.22 -2.89
C ALA A 11 -11.05 0.89 -3.89
N GLY A 12 -9.87 0.61 -3.43
CA GLY A 12 -8.76 0.31 -4.31
C GLY A 12 -8.98 -0.98 -5.10
N ASP A 13 -8.27 -1.08 -6.21
CA ASP A 13 -8.30 -2.25 -7.07
C ASP A 13 -6.95 -2.97 -6.97
N ALA A 14 -6.97 -4.16 -6.40
CA ALA A 14 -5.74 -4.92 -6.18
C ALA A 14 -5.01 -5.27 -7.48
N ARG A 15 -5.74 -5.53 -8.58
CA ARG A 15 -5.11 -5.81 -9.85
C ARG A 15 -4.39 -4.60 -10.38
N ALA A 16 -5.04 -3.44 -10.32
CA ALA A 16 -4.42 -2.19 -10.74
C ALA A 16 -3.23 -1.88 -9.86
N GLY A 17 -3.35 -2.16 -8.56
CA GLY A 17 -2.26 -1.96 -7.61
C GLY A 17 -1.03 -2.76 -7.98
N ARG A 18 -1.22 -4.00 -8.40
CA ARG A 18 -0.11 -4.85 -8.80
C ARG A 18 0.69 -4.23 -9.95
N GLN A 19 0.04 -3.47 -10.82
CA GLN A 19 0.70 -2.83 -11.95
C GLN A 19 1.45 -1.55 -11.56
N LYS A 20 1.29 -1.10 -10.32
CA LYS A 20 1.83 0.18 -9.85
C LYS A 20 2.95 0.02 -8.83
N LEU A 21 3.58 -1.17 -8.77
CA LEU A 21 4.55 -1.48 -7.72
C LEU A 21 6.01 -1.27 -8.11
N THR A 22 6.27 -0.62 -9.22
CA THR A 22 7.65 -0.48 -9.74
C THR A 22 8.62 0.02 -8.67
N THR A 23 8.21 1.03 -7.91
CA THR A 23 9.07 1.58 -6.87
C THR A 23 8.88 0.92 -5.51
N CYS A 24 7.79 0.19 -5.32
CA CYS A 24 7.50 -0.44 -4.02
C CYS A 24 8.18 -1.78 -3.87
N GLN A 25 8.17 -2.57 -4.95
CA GLN A 25 8.59 -3.98 -4.86
C GLN A 25 10.07 -4.16 -4.58
N GLY A 26 10.90 -3.18 -4.91
CA GLY A 26 12.34 -3.29 -4.65
C GLY A 26 12.67 -3.46 -3.17
N CYS A 27 11.90 -2.81 -2.30
CA CYS A 27 12.11 -2.88 -0.86
C CYS A 27 11.07 -3.73 -0.15
N HIS A 28 9.81 -3.59 -0.55
CA HIS A 28 8.70 -4.27 0.13
C HIS A 28 8.33 -5.62 -0.49
N GLY A 29 8.86 -5.92 -1.68
CA GLY A 29 8.57 -7.17 -2.36
C GLY A 29 7.27 -7.14 -3.14
N LEU A 30 7.20 -7.89 -4.22
CA LEU A 30 5.96 -8.11 -4.94
C LEU A 30 5.02 -8.95 -4.08
N ASP A 31 5.56 -9.83 -3.26
CA ASP A 31 4.82 -10.68 -2.34
C ASP A 31 4.54 -9.97 -1.00
N GLY A 32 4.97 -8.73 -0.85
CA GLY A 32 4.76 -7.99 0.39
C GLY A 32 5.69 -8.39 1.51
N LEU A 33 6.70 -9.20 1.22
CA LEU A 33 7.72 -9.59 2.19
C LEU A 33 8.97 -8.76 1.93
N SER A 34 9.44 -8.08 2.95
CA SER A 34 10.54 -7.13 2.83
C SER A 34 11.78 -7.74 2.16
N LYS A 35 12.35 -6.98 1.24
CA LYS A 35 13.62 -7.32 0.59
C LYS A 35 14.74 -6.39 1.06
N ASN A 36 14.44 -5.54 2.02
CA ASN A 36 15.38 -4.54 2.53
C ASN A 36 15.17 -4.48 4.05
N PRO A 37 16.24 -4.61 4.86
CA PRO A 37 16.06 -4.64 6.32
C PRO A 37 15.40 -3.40 6.90
N GLU A 38 15.42 -2.28 6.17
CA GLU A 38 14.82 -1.05 6.65
C GLU A 38 13.38 -0.86 6.18
N ALA A 39 12.85 -1.77 5.41
CA ALA A 39 11.48 -1.69 4.93
C ALA A 39 10.64 -2.78 5.61
N PRO A 40 9.43 -2.46 6.05
CA PRO A 40 8.59 -3.47 6.70
C PRO A 40 7.89 -4.37 5.68
N ASN A 41 7.44 -5.52 6.16
CA ASN A 41 6.55 -6.36 5.38
C ASN A 41 5.19 -5.66 5.25
N LEU A 42 4.58 -5.76 4.09
CA LEU A 42 3.27 -5.17 3.84
C LEU A 42 2.18 -6.20 3.54
N ALA A 43 2.58 -7.47 3.36
CA ALA A 43 1.63 -8.54 3.02
C ALA A 43 0.55 -8.65 4.10
N GLY A 44 -0.70 -8.61 3.69
CA GLY A 44 -1.82 -8.78 4.61
C GLY A 44 -2.06 -7.63 5.58
N GLN A 45 -1.39 -6.50 5.38
CA GLN A 45 -1.60 -5.33 6.23
C GLN A 45 -3.00 -4.78 6.04
N VAL A 46 -3.53 -4.10 7.04
CA VAL A 46 -4.86 -3.50 6.98
C VAL A 46 -4.89 -2.43 5.90
N GLU A 47 -5.83 -2.53 4.99
CA GLU A 47 -5.90 -1.65 3.83
C GLU A 47 -6.01 -0.18 4.21
N SER A 48 -6.90 0.14 5.16
CA SER A 48 -7.08 1.53 5.59
C SER A 48 -5.82 2.10 6.25
N TYR A 49 -5.05 1.25 6.93
CA TYR A 49 -3.79 1.68 7.53
C TYR A 49 -2.77 2.02 6.43
N LEU A 50 -2.72 1.22 5.36
CA LEU A 50 -1.81 1.49 4.25
C LEU A 50 -2.18 2.78 3.53
N VAL A 51 -3.48 3.02 3.32
CA VAL A 51 -3.94 4.27 2.70
C VAL A 51 -3.53 5.46 3.56
N LYS A 52 -3.76 5.37 4.86
CA LYS A 52 -3.41 6.44 5.80
C LYS A 52 -1.90 6.69 5.76
N SER A 53 -1.10 5.63 5.86
CA SER A 53 0.35 5.75 5.89
C SER A 53 0.90 6.38 4.61
N LEU A 54 0.45 5.92 3.45
CA LEU A 54 0.91 6.48 2.18
C LEU A 54 0.50 7.93 2.00
N THR A 55 -0.72 8.27 2.45
CA THR A 55 -1.19 9.66 2.39
C THR A 55 -0.33 10.55 3.28
N GLU A 56 0.03 10.07 4.46
CA GLU A 56 0.87 10.82 5.39
C GLU A 56 2.30 10.98 4.88
N TYR A 57 2.84 9.95 4.23
CA TYR A 57 4.15 10.08 3.60
C TYR A 57 4.11 11.05 2.44
N ARG A 58 3.03 11.03 1.66
CA ARG A 58 2.89 11.94 0.52
C ARG A 58 2.81 13.40 0.97
N SER A 59 2.09 13.67 2.05
CA SER A 59 1.94 15.03 2.57
C SER A 59 3.16 15.50 3.37
N GLY A 60 4.02 14.57 3.78
CA GLY A 60 5.15 14.90 4.65
C GLY A 60 4.81 14.87 6.12
N GLU A 61 3.58 14.53 6.46
CA GLU A 61 3.16 14.44 7.86
C GLU A 61 3.90 13.32 8.57
N ARG A 62 4.14 12.21 7.88
CA ARG A 62 4.96 11.11 8.39
C ARG A 62 6.31 11.17 7.67
N LYS A 63 7.39 11.04 8.43
CA LYS A 63 8.73 11.24 7.91
C LYS A 63 9.48 9.95 7.70
N ASN A 64 9.94 9.72 6.50
CA ASN A 64 10.88 8.66 6.15
C ASN A 64 11.50 9.07 4.81
N GLU A 65 12.81 9.14 4.77
CA GLU A 65 13.51 9.68 3.60
C GLU A 65 13.07 9.00 2.30
N SER A 66 13.05 7.69 2.28
CA SER A 66 12.68 6.95 1.06
C SER A 66 11.19 7.06 0.76
N MET A 67 10.36 6.85 1.77
CA MET A 67 8.92 6.84 1.54
C MET A 67 8.36 8.21 1.19
N ASN A 68 8.93 9.29 1.71
CA ASN A 68 8.49 10.62 1.34
C ASN A 68 8.74 10.87 -0.16
N ILE A 69 9.84 10.37 -0.70
CA ILE A 69 10.15 10.50 -2.12
C ILE A 69 9.20 9.63 -2.94
N VAL A 70 9.04 8.36 -2.56
CA VAL A 70 8.22 7.41 -3.30
C VAL A 70 6.75 7.85 -3.34
N ALA A 71 6.21 8.29 -2.21
CA ALA A 71 4.78 8.62 -2.12
C ALA A 71 4.43 9.96 -2.74
N LYS A 72 5.42 10.82 -2.95
CA LYS A 72 5.18 12.19 -3.37
C LYS A 72 4.31 12.29 -4.64
N ASP A 73 4.56 11.45 -5.60
CA ASP A 73 3.88 11.50 -6.89
C ASP A 73 2.70 10.55 -7.03
N LEU A 74 2.32 9.85 -5.96
CA LEU A 74 1.18 8.94 -6.02
C LEU A 74 -0.12 9.72 -5.98
N SER A 75 -1.06 9.36 -6.86
CA SER A 75 -2.40 9.92 -6.80
C SER A 75 -3.20 9.20 -5.71
N ASP A 76 -4.37 9.72 -5.38
CA ASP A 76 -5.27 9.05 -4.44
C ASP A 76 -5.63 7.66 -4.96
N GLU A 77 -5.85 7.53 -6.26
CA GLU A 77 -6.17 6.25 -6.87
C GLU A 77 -4.99 5.29 -6.76
N ASP A 78 -3.77 5.77 -7.00
CA ASP A 78 -2.57 4.94 -6.88
C ASP A 78 -2.44 4.40 -5.46
N ILE A 79 -2.63 5.26 -4.48
CA ILE A 79 -2.55 4.89 -3.08
C ILE A 79 -3.59 3.83 -2.75
N ALA A 80 -4.84 4.04 -3.18
CA ALA A 80 -5.92 3.10 -2.90
C ALA A 80 -5.62 1.74 -3.55
N ASP A 81 -5.13 1.73 -4.77
CA ASP A 81 -4.86 0.50 -5.51
C ASP A 81 -3.68 -0.28 -4.92
N VAL A 82 -2.60 0.40 -4.59
CA VAL A 82 -1.43 -0.24 -3.98
C VAL A 82 -1.80 -0.80 -2.61
N ALA A 83 -2.57 -0.05 -1.82
CA ALA A 83 -3.02 -0.52 -0.51
C ALA A 83 -3.89 -1.77 -0.65
N ALA A 84 -4.80 -1.77 -1.62
CA ALA A 84 -5.66 -2.92 -1.87
C ALA A 84 -4.84 -4.15 -2.27
N TYR A 85 -3.81 -3.95 -3.06
CA TYR A 85 -2.96 -5.07 -3.49
C TYR A 85 -2.27 -5.72 -2.30
N TYR A 86 -1.53 -4.94 -1.52
CA TYR A 86 -0.78 -5.53 -0.40
C TYR A 86 -1.72 -6.10 0.67
N ALA A 87 -2.85 -5.46 0.92
CA ALA A 87 -3.82 -5.95 1.89
C ALA A 87 -4.43 -7.28 1.45
N SER A 88 -4.50 -7.54 0.15
CA SER A 88 -5.13 -8.75 -0.38
C SER A 88 -4.26 -9.99 -0.26
N ILE A 89 -2.98 -9.83 0.04
CA ILE A 89 -2.06 -10.96 0.10
C ILE A 89 -2.32 -11.73 1.39
N GLN A 90 -2.54 -13.03 1.25
CA GLN A 90 -2.79 -13.88 2.41
C GLN A 90 -1.48 -14.23 3.12
N VAL A 91 -1.53 -14.19 4.43
CA VAL A 91 -0.37 -14.50 5.26
C VAL A 91 -0.78 -15.59 6.24
N ASP A 92 -0.04 -16.69 6.25
CA ASP A 92 -0.28 -17.77 7.21
C ASP A 92 0.72 -17.58 8.35
N VAL A 93 0.20 -17.68 9.57
CA VAL A 93 1.03 -17.58 10.77
C VAL A 93 1.14 -18.98 11.35
N LEU A 94 2.37 -19.48 11.39
CA LEU A 94 2.60 -20.82 11.96
C LEU A 94 2.92 -20.69 13.45
N PRO A 95 2.44 -21.60 14.28
CA PRO A 95 2.76 -21.56 15.71
C PRO A 95 4.27 -21.74 15.90
N PRO A 96 4.84 -21.17 16.96
CA PRO A 96 6.26 -21.31 17.25
C PRO A 96 6.64 -22.75 17.59
#